data_afc977f717f52c8aae44527330a6c65a
#
_entry.id   afc977f717f52c8aae44527330a6c65a
#
_cell.length_a   1.000
_cell.length_b   1.000
_cell.length_c   1.000
_cell.angle_alpha   90.00
_cell.angle_beta   90.00
_cell.angle_gamma   90.00
#
_symmetry.space_group_name_H-M   'P 1'
#
loop_
_entity.id
_entity.type
_entity.pdbx_description
1 polymer ?
#
loop_
_entity_poly.entity_id
_entity_poly.type
_entity_poly.pdbx_seq_one_letter_code
_entity_poly.pdbx_strand_id
1 'polypeptide(L)'
;PGRNLRIQPYVLTSYDRYKNNTSITDPEKTAFRYGGDIKWAITPHSILDLTFNTDFAQADADRQVNNVTRFSVFFPERRQFFLENASLFGTGVAPSEDLSGGSMRIQPFFSRRIGLDDSGNPIPIDAGGRFVYRSAKNNIGAMLMHQQGSSIMPATDFFVGRFSHNLGRLNRIGGLVTARNNSQGHNIVSTLDGFFRLSESHQLNMMVS
;
A
#
# COMPACT_ATOMS: atom_id res chain seq x y z
N PRO A 1 -3.79 -19.89 -26.29
CA PRO A 1 -3.31 -19.37 -25.02
C PRO A 1 -3.07 -17.89 -25.18
N GLY A 2 -4.04 -17.08 -24.66
CA GLY A 2 -3.96 -15.61 -24.72
C GLY A 2 -2.79 -15.09 -23.91
N ARG A 3 -2.16 -14.02 -24.37
CA ARG A 3 -1.22 -13.25 -23.55
C ARG A 3 -2.06 -12.63 -22.43
N ASN A 4 -1.82 -13.01 -21.16
CA ASN A 4 -2.52 -12.47 -19.99
C ASN A 4 -2.02 -11.05 -19.67
N LEU A 5 -2.12 -10.15 -20.64
CA LEU A 5 -1.76 -8.75 -20.55
C LEU A 5 -3.03 -7.90 -20.59
N ARG A 6 -3.23 -7.09 -19.57
CA ARG A 6 -4.33 -6.11 -19.46
C ARG A 6 -3.72 -4.72 -19.38
N ILE A 7 -4.17 -3.83 -20.24
CA ILE A 7 -3.78 -2.42 -20.25
C ILE A 7 -5.04 -1.60 -20.02
N GLN A 8 -5.04 -0.74 -19.04
CA GLN A 8 -6.15 0.13 -18.66
C GLN A 8 -5.71 1.59 -18.64
N PRO A 9 -5.79 2.30 -19.77
CA PRO A 9 -5.64 3.75 -19.74
C PRO A 9 -6.88 4.40 -19.13
N TYR A 10 -6.69 5.52 -18.46
CA TYR A 10 -7.79 6.35 -17.98
C TYR A 10 -7.52 7.83 -18.18
N VAL A 11 -8.61 8.59 -18.25
CA VAL A 11 -8.63 10.04 -18.30
C VAL A 11 -9.69 10.51 -17.32
N LEU A 12 -9.31 11.44 -16.46
CA LEU A 12 -10.20 12.06 -15.49
C LEU A 12 -10.22 13.55 -15.71
N THR A 13 -11.42 14.12 -15.75
CA THR A 13 -11.64 15.56 -15.74
C THR A 13 -12.40 15.91 -14.47
N SER A 14 -11.85 16.79 -13.65
CA SER A 14 -12.54 17.35 -12.48
C SER A 14 -12.82 18.83 -12.71
N TYR A 15 -14.01 19.25 -12.27
CA TYR A 15 -14.43 20.65 -12.27
C TYR A 15 -14.87 21.00 -10.85
N ASP A 16 -14.10 21.88 -10.20
CA ASP A 16 -14.39 22.34 -8.86
C ASP A 16 -14.82 23.80 -8.87
N ARG A 17 -15.98 24.08 -8.29
CA ARG A 17 -16.49 25.43 -8.10
C ARG A 17 -16.68 25.70 -6.61
N TYR A 18 -15.88 26.60 -6.08
CA TYR A 18 -15.99 27.03 -4.68
C TYR A 18 -16.83 28.29 -4.58
N LYS A 19 -17.97 28.21 -3.93
CA LYS A 19 -18.81 29.37 -3.64
C LYS A 19 -18.39 29.97 -2.29
N ASN A 20 -17.61 31.04 -2.34
CA ASN A 20 -17.28 31.83 -1.17
C ASN A 20 -18.27 32.99 -1.04
N ASN A 21 -18.95 33.08 0.09
CA ASN A 21 -19.94 34.14 0.37
C ASN A 21 -19.35 35.58 0.44
N THR A 22 -18.04 35.72 0.28
CA THR A 22 -17.31 36.99 0.47
C THR A 22 -16.58 37.52 -0.79
N SER A 23 -16.54 36.79 -1.90
CA SER A 23 -15.78 37.17 -3.09
C SER A 23 -16.66 37.19 -4.33
N ILE A 24 -16.49 38.26 -5.13
CA ILE A 24 -17.25 38.51 -6.37
C ILE A 24 -16.83 37.52 -7.50
N THR A 25 -15.74 36.80 -7.33
CA THR A 25 -15.24 35.86 -8.34
C THR A 25 -14.98 34.52 -7.64
N ASP A 26 -15.85 33.55 -7.88
CA ASP A 26 -15.64 32.17 -7.45
C ASP A 26 -14.51 31.56 -8.31
N PRO A 27 -13.42 31.04 -7.72
CA PRO A 27 -12.38 30.40 -8.50
C PRO A 27 -12.90 29.06 -9.04
N GLU A 28 -13.04 29.00 -10.36
CA GLU A 28 -13.31 27.75 -11.07
C GLU A 28 -11.99 27.07 -11.36
N LYS A 29 -11.84 25.81 -10.94
CA LYS A 29 -10.65 25.01 -11.21
C LYS A 29 -11.03 23.77 -12.00
N THR A 30 -10.58 23.72 -13.25
CA THR A 30 -10.65 22.51 -14.05
C THR A 30 -9.30 21.81 -14.00
N ALA A 31 -9.29 20.54 -13.62
CA ALA A 31 -8.10 19.72 -13.68
C ALA A 31 -8.33 18.54 -14.63
N PHE A 32 -7.30 18.27 -15.43
CA PHE A 32 -7.26 17.16 -16.36
C PHE A 32 -6.13 16.21 -15.94
N ARG A 33 -6.45 14.95 -15.73
CA ARG A 33 -5.48 13.91 -15.34
C ARG A 33 -5.60 12.73 -16.30
N TYR A 34 -4.48 12.13 -16.62
CA TYR A 34 -4.42 10.92 -17.42
C TYR A 34 -3.40 9.97 -16.78
N GLY A 35 -3.64 8.70 -16.94
CA GLY A 35 -2.75 7.67 -16.41
C GLY A 35 -3.12 6.31 -16.94
N GLY A 36 -2.59 5.28 -16.36
CA GLY A 36 -2.92 3.92 -16.79
C GLY A 36 -2.24 2.85 -15.96
N ASP A 37 -2.86 1.68 -15.98
CA ASP A 37 -2.39 0.48 -15.34
C ASP A 37 -2.10 -0.61 -16.35
N ILE A 38 -1.02 -1.35 -16.13
CA ILE A 38 -0.63 -2.52 -16.91
C ILE A 38 -0.54 -3.70 -15.95
N LYS A 39 -1.31 -4.73 -16.19
CA LYS A 39 -1.22 -5.99 -15.47
C LYS A 39 -0.80 -7.11 -16.43
N TRP A 40 0.29 -7.74 -16.12
CA TRP A 40 0.84 -8.82 -16.92
C TRP A 40 1.07 -10.08 -16.08
N ALA A 41 0.28 -11.12 -16.35
CA ALA A 41 0.55 -12.45 -15.81
C ALA A 41 1.64 -13.12 -16.68
N ILE A 42 2.89 -12.99 -16.23
CA ILE A 42 4.08 -13.53 -16.93
C ILE A 42 4.04 -15.04 -16.96
N THR A 43 3.65 -15.65 -15.83
CA THR A 43 3.41 -17.09 -15.66
C THR A 43 2.16 -17.32 -14.82
N PRO A 44 1.64 -18.55 -14.72
CA PRO A 44 0.53 -18.86 -13.81
C PRO A 44 0.82 -18.51 -12.33
N HIS A 45 2.08 -18.35 -11.99
CA HIS A 45 2.55 -18.09 -10.64
C HIS A 45 3.10 -16.67 -10.43
N SER A 46 3.28 -15.89 -11.49
CA SER A 46 3.90 -14.56 -11.41
C SER A 46 3.11 -13.49 -12.13
N ILE A 47 2.91 -12.36 -11.45
CA ILE A 47 2.17 -11.20 -11.94
C ILE A 47 3.06 -9.97 -11.78
N LEU A 48 3.12 -9.16 -12.81
CA LEU A 48 3.68 -7.83 -12.80
C LEU A 48 2.57 -6.81 -13.00
N ASP A 49 2.42 -5.90 -12.07
CA ASP A 49 1.52 -4.75 -12.14
C ASP A 49 2.38 -3.49 -12.25
N LEU A 50 2.09 -2.65 -13.24
CA LEU A 50 2.70 -1.32 -13.39
C LEU A 50 1.59 -0.28 -13.38
N THR A 51 1.85 0.85 -12.75
CA THR A 51 0.91 1.96 -12.68
C THR A 51 1.64 3.27 -12.98
N PHE A 52 0.97 4.17 -13.70
CA PHE A 52 1.50 5.47 -14.09
C PHE A 52 0.47 6.54 -13.81
N ASN A 53 0.90 7.59 -13.13
CA ASN A 53 0.08 8.73 -12.73
C ASN A 53 -1.22 8.29 -12.06
N THR A 54 -1.11 7.41 -11.07
CA THR A 54 -2.22 6.70 -10.44
C THR A 54 -3.22 7.69 -9.86
N ASP A 55 -4.47 7.57 -10.31
CA ASP A 55 -5.57 8.34 -9.74
C ASP A 55 -6.19 7.59 -8.56
N PHE A 56 -6.10 8.18 -7.39
CA PHE A 56 -6.77 7.70 -6.18
C PHE A 56 -8.13 8.38 -5.95
N ALA A 57 -8.67 9.12 -6.92
CA ALA A 57 -9.97 9.77 -6.78
C ALA A 57 -11.13 8.78 -6.55
N GLN A 58 -10.94 7.50 -6.85
CA GLN A 58 -11.89 6.43 -6.51
C GLN A 58 -11.75 5.94 -5.06
N ALA A 59 -10.68 6.30 -4.36
CA ALA A 59 -10.62 6.09 -2.93
C ALA A 59 -11.53 7.13 -2.30
N ASP A 60 -12.69 6.71 -1.83
CA ASP A 60 -13.57 7.57 -1.02
C ASP A 60 -12.72 8.33 -0.01
N ALA A 61 -12.87 9.66 0.02
CA ALA A 61 -12.23 10.47 1.03
C ALA A 61 -12.54 9.86 2.40
N ASP A 62 -11.51 9.67 3.21
CA ASP A 62 -11.71 9.17 4.56
C ASP A 62 -12.69 10.08 5.27
N ARG A 63 -13.59 9.49 6.06
CA ARG A 63 -14.50 10.28 6.89
C ARG A 63 -13.65 11.17 7.77
N GLN A 64 -13.94 12.47 7.75
CA GLN A 64 -13.28 13.41 8.64
C GLN A 64 -13.59 13.00 10.09
N VAL A 65 -12.57 12.47 10.77
CA VAL A 65 -12.67 12.07 12.17
C VAL A 65 -11.98 13.14 13.00
N ASN A 66 -12.75 13.75 13.89
CA ASN A 66 -12.16 14.67 14.85
C ASN A 66 -11.38 13.86 15.91
N ASN A 67 -10.09 13.70 15.67
CA ASN A 67 -9.21 12.94 16.54
C ASN A 67 -8.79 13.79 17.75
N VAL A 68 -9.46 13.61 18.86
CA VAL A 68 -9.10 14.26 20.14
C VAL A 68 -8.09 13.44 20.96
N THR A 69 -7.61 12.33 20.42
CA THR A 69 -6.62 11.48 21.10
C THR A 69 -5.21 11.70 20.53
N ARG A 70 -4.19 11.37 21.30
CA ARG A 70 -2.78 11.40 20.86
C ARG A 70 -2.38 10.26 19.91
N PHE A 71 -3.29 9.33 19.64
CA PHE A 71 -3.02 8.19 18.78
C PHE A 71 -3.49 8.49 17.37
N SER A 72 -2.71 8.11 16.36
CA SER A 72 -3.10 8.24 14.97
C SER A 72 -4.35 7.40 14.68
N VAL A 73 -5.31 7.98 13.96
CA VAL A 73 -6.48 7.23 13.50
C VAL A 73 -6.03 6.24 12.43
N PHE A 74 -6.37 4.98 12.62
CA PHE A 74 -6.08 3.94 11.64
C PHE A 74 -7.23 3.85 10.63
N PHE A 75 -6.95 4.15 9.35
CA PHE A 75 -7.88 3.94 8.26
C PHE A 75 -7.46 2.72 7.45
N PRO A 76 -8.38 1.81 7.10
CA PRO A 76 -8.07 0.65 6.27
C PRO A 76 -7.69 1.08 4.85
N GLU A 77 -6.83 0.30 4.18
CA GLU A 77 -6.52 0.51 2.78
C GLU A 77 -7.76 0.26 1.91
N ARG A 78 -8.02 1.13 0.94
CA ARG A 78 -9.17 1.05 0.02
C ARG A 78 -8.76 1.06 -1.45
N ARG A 79 -7.53 1.45 -1.75
CA ARG A 79 -7.03 1.56 -3.13
C ARG A 79 -6.75 0.18 -3.69
N GLN A 80 -7.39 -0.13 -4.82
CA GLN A 80 -7.36 -1.47 -5.42
C GLN A 80 -5.95 -1.97 -5.67
N PHE A 81 -5.04 -1.13 -6.16
CA PHE A 81 -3.66 -1.51 -6.39
C PHE A 81 -2.99 -2.10 -5.14
N PHE A 82 -3.21 -1.51 -3.97
CA PHE A 82 -2.62 -1.99 -2.72
C PHE A 82 -3.40 -3.13 -2.08
N LEU A 83 -4.72 -3.20 -2.28
CA LEU A 83 -5.56 -4.31 -1.77
C LEU A 83 -5.24 -5.62 -2.47
N GLU A 84 -5.02 -5.57 -3.77
CA GLU A 84 -4.62 -6.75 -4.51
C GLU A 84 -3.29 -7.28 -4.00
N ASN A 85 -3.26 -8.54 -3.59
CA ASN A 85 -2.08 -9.20 -2.99
C ASN A 85 -1.57 -8.58 -1.68
N ALA A 86 -2.36 -7.76 -0.97
CA ALA A 86 -1.98 -7.16 0.32
C ALA A 86 -1.50 -8.20 1.33
N SER A 87 -2.11 -9.39 1.35
CA SER A 87 -1.74 -10.50 2.22
C SER A 87 -0.30 -11.01 2.01
N LEU A 88 0.29 -10.77 0.85
CA LEU A 88 1.68 -11.15 0.59
C LEU A 88 2.65 -10.25 1.36
N PHE A 89 2.37 -8.96 1.45
CA PHE A 89 3.22 -7.97 2.12
C PHE A 89 2.95 -7.87 3.63
N GLY A 90 1.94 -8.59 4.13
CA GLY A 90 1.68 -8.70 5.56
C GLY A 90 2.75 -9.54 6.27
N THR A 91 3.05 -9.17 7.50
CA THR A 91 3.94 -9.90 8.41
C THR A 91 3.19 -10.30 9.67
N GLY A 92 3.61 -11.40 10.31
CA GLY A 92 3.03 -11.85 11.57
C GLY A 92 1.60 -12.39 11.44
N VAL A 93 0.80 -12.18 12.47
CA VAL A 93 -0.60 -12.59 12.53
C VAL A 93 -1.47 -11.56 11.83
N ALA A 94 -2.42 -12.02 11.01
CA ALA A 94 -3.47 -11.13 10.51
C ALA A 94 -4.15 -10.41 11.69
N PRO A 95 -4.47 -9.12 11.58
CA PRO A 95 -5.20 -8.43 12.63
C PRO A 95 -6.51 -9.18 12.87
N SER A 96 -6.68 -9.77 14.04
CA SER A 96 -8.01 -10.18 14.49
C SER A 96 -8.80 -8.91 14.69
N GLU A 97 -10.06 -8.89 14.31
CA GLU A 97 -10.96 -7.76 14.47
C GLU A 97 -11.25 -7.41 15.95
N ASP A 98 -10.67 -8.17 16.86
CA ASP A 98 -10.82 -7.99 18.29
C ASP A 98 -9.95 -6.82 18.79
N LEU A 99 -10.57 -5.64 18.88
CA LEU A 99 -10.00 -4.40 19.35
C LEU A 99 -9.87 -4.33 20.89
N SER A 100 -10.18 -5.40 21.58
CA SER A 100 -10.08 -5.46 23.05
C SER A 100 -8.66 -5.72 23.50
N GLY A 101 -7.91 -4.68 23.56
CA GLY A 101 -6.85 -4.49 24.54
C GLY A 101 -5.58 -5.35 24.44
N GLY A 102 -4.48 -4.76 23.99
CA GLY A 102 -3.23 -4.96 24.67
C GLY A 102 -2.07 -5.62 23.96
N SER A 103 -2.09 -6.08 22.74
CA SER A 103 -0.84 -6.41 22.06
C SER A 103 -0.41 -5.28 21.12
N MET A 104 0.80 -4.73 21.34
CA MET A 104 1.41 -3.82 20.38
C MET A 104 1.57 -4.54 19.05
N ARG A 105 0.72 -4.20 18.11
CA ARG A 105 0.81 -4.72 16.74
C ARG A 105 1.84 -3.89 16.00
N ILE A 106 3.01 -4.44 15.81
CA ILE A 106 4.01 -3.84 14.94
C ILE A 106 3.59 -4.17 13.51
N GLN A 107 3.32 -3.15 12.72
CA GLN A 107 3.05 -3.26 11.29
C GLN A 107 4.20 -2.62 10.52
N PRO A 108 5.22 -3.39 10.11
CA PRO A 108 6.41 -2.86 9.46
C PRO A 108 6.15 -2.20 8.12
N PHE A 109 5.09 -2.63 7.44
CA PHE A 109 4.63 -2.04 6.19
C PHE A 109 3.15 -1.67 6.26
N PHE A 110 2.87 -0.42 5.92
CA PHE A 110 1.50 0.09 5.82
C PHE A 110 1.35 0.91 4.54
N SER A 111 0.63 0.35 3.56
CA SER A 111 0.50 0.90 2.20
C SER A 111 -0.08 2.31 2.16
N ARG A 112 -0.94 2.69 3.11
CA ARG A 112 -1.52 4.03 3.17
C ARG A 112 -0.52 5.17 3.42
N ARG A 113 0.70 4.85 3.79
CA ARG A 113 1.78 5.85 3.84
C ARG A 113 2.31 6.23 2.46
N ILE A 114 1.92 5.51 1.42
CA ILE A 114 2.29 5.79 0.03
C ILE A 114 1.14 6.54 -0.63
N GLY A 115 1.41 7.72 -1.18
CA GLY A 115 0.44 8.54 -1.90
C GLY A 115 -0.58 9.27 -1.02
N LEU A 116 -0.29 9.41 0.28
CA LEU A 116 -1.10 10.21 1.22
C LEU A 116 -0.17 11.03 2.13
N ASP A 117 -0.60 12.24 2.46
CA ASP A 117 0.04 13.04 3.50
C ASP A 117 -0.42 12.62 4.90
N ASP A 118 0.15 13.23 5.96
CA ASP A 118 -0.20 12.94 7.35
C ASP A 118 -1.65 13.32 7.71
N SER A 119 -2.28 14.15 6.89
CA SER A 119 -3.69 14.55 7.03
C SER A 119 -4.64 13.65 6.23
N GLY A 120 -4.11 12.69 5.45
CA GLY A 120 -4.89 11.79 4.60
C GLY A 120 -5.23 12.37 3.22
N ASN A 121 -4.65 13.53 2.84
CA ASN A 121 -4.86 14.07 1.50
C ASN A 121 -4.03 13.30 0.46
N PRO A 122 -4.59 13.07 -0.74
CA PRO A 122 -3.88 12.37 -1.79
C PRO A 122 -2.64 13.13 -2.28
N ILE A 123 -1.51 12.42 -2.38
CA ILE A 123 -0.31 12.88 -3.06
C ILE A 123 -0.17 12.03 -4.33
N PRO A 124 0.02 12.66 -5.51
CA PRO A 124 0.15 11.94 -6.76
C PRO A 124 1.31 10.94 -6.73
N ILE A 125 1.09 9.78 -7.35
CA ILE A 125 2.12 8.78 -7.62
C ILE A 125 2.39 8.81 -9.12
N ASP A 126 3.60 9.21 -9.52
CA ASP A 126 3.96 9.32 -10.93
C ASP A 126 4.11 7.94 -11.58
N ALA A 127 4.75 7.02 -10.86
CA ALA A 127 4.94 5.66 -11.34
C ALA A 127 5.06 4.66 -10.18
N GLY A 128 4.64 3.45 -10.45
CA GLY A 128 4.81 2.35 -9.51
C GLY A 128 4.83 1.01 -10.20
N GLY A 129 5.38 0.03 -9.51
CA GLY A 129 5.38 -1.34 -9.98
C GLY A 129 5.32 -2.32 -8.83
N ARG A 130 4.64 -3.43 -9.06
CA ARG A 130 4.56 -4.54 -8.13
C ARG A 130 4.77 -5.85 -8.86
N PHE A 131 5.69 -6.64 -8.37
CA PHE A 131 5.91 -8.02 -8.80
C PHE A 131 5.47 -8.97 -7.71
N VAL A 132 4.73 -10.00 -8.07
CA VAL A 132 4.26 -11.06 -7.18
C VAL A 132 4.55 -12.41 -7.80
N TYR A 133 5.20 -13.29 -7.04
CA TYR A 133 5.34 -14.69 -7.36
C TYR A 133 4.79 -15.53 -6.21
N ARG A 134 3.92 -16.49 -6.53
CA ARG A 134 3.32 -17.40 -5.55
C ARG A 134 3.45 -18.85 -6.01
N SER A 135 4.02 -19.68 -5.17
CA SER A 135 4.06 -21.11 -5.35
C SER A 135 3.65 -21.83 -4.06
N ALA A 136 3.54 -23.15 -4.11
CA ALA A 136 3.23 -23.94 -2.92
C ALA A 136 4.28 -23.77 -1.80
N LYS A 137 5.54 -23.56 -2.16
CA LYS A 137 6.65 -23.43 -1.20
C LYS A 137 7.08 -22.00 -0.95
N ASN A 138 7.16 -21.17 -1.99
CA ASN A 138 7.75 -19.84 -1.89
C ASN A 138 6.77 -18.77 -2.37
N ASN A 139 6.74 -17.65 -1.66
CA ASN A 139 6.05 -16.46 -2.08
C ASN A 139 7.05 -15.31 -2.07
N ILE A 140 7.07 -14.54 -3.14
CA ILE A 140 7.96 -13.39 -3.32
C ILE A 140 7.10 -12.21 -3.73
N GLY A 141 7.32 -11.06 -3.10
CA GLY A 141 6.72 -9.80 -3.47
C GLY A 141 7.78 -8.71 -3.52
N ALA A 142 7.70 -7.86 -4.52
CA ALA A 142 8.47 -6.64 -4.60
C ALA A 142 7.57 -5.50 -5.06
N MET A 143 7.72 -4.32 -4.48
CA MET A 143 6.98 -3.13 -4.85
C MET A 143 7.92 -1.94 -4.86
N LEU A 144 7.82 -1.12 -5.89
CA LEU A 144 8.51 0.17 -6.04
C LEU A 144 7.46 1.22 -6.37
N MET A 145 7.50 2.36 -5.68
CA MET A 145 6.56 3.47 -5.91
C MET A 145 7.33 4.78 -5.85
N HIS A 146 7.09 5.65 -6.84
CA HIS A 146 7.59 7.02 -6.86
C HIS A 146 6.45 7.99 -6.62
N GLN A 147 6.48 8.65 -5.48
CA GLN A 147 5.50 9.66 -5.07
C GLN A 147 6.04 11.04 -5.42
N GLN A 148 5.21 11.84 -6.04
CA GLN A 148 5.52 13.22 -6.40
C GLN A 148 5.77 14.08 -5.15
N GLY A 149 6.65 15.06 -5.29
CA GLY A 149 6.81 16.08 -4.26
C GLY A 149 5.64 17.06 -4.24
N SER A 150 5.35 17.58 -3.06
CA SER A 150 4.40 18.69 -2.85
C SER A 150 5.13 19.88 -2.20
N SER A 151 4.42 21.00 -2.00
CA SER A 151 4.96 22.14 -1.27
C SER A 151 5.38 21.84 0.17
N ILE A 152 4.86 20.76 0.75
CA ILE A 152 5.05 20.38 2.15
C ILE A 152 5.96 19.15 2.28
N MET A 153 5.96 18.25 1.29
CA MET A 153 6.68 17.00 1.31
C MET A 153 7.55 16.82 0.06
N PRO A 154 8.80 16.37 0.19
CA PRO A 154 9.65 16.07 -0.97
C PRO A 154 9.13 14.86 -1.74
N ALA A 155 9.54 14.75 -3.01
CA ALA A 155 9.36 13.53 -3.78
C ALA A 155 10.00 12.36 -3.03
N THR A 156 9.31 11.21 -3.00
CA THR A 156 9.69 10.10 -2.15
C THR A 156 9.60 8.78 -2.90
N ASP A 157 10.67 8.00 -2.83
CA ASP A 157 10.73 6.64 -3.33
C ASP A 157 10.44 5.65 -2.21
N PHE A 158 9.58 4.67 -2.50
CA PHE A 158 9.27 3.58 -1.60
C PHE A 158 9.65 2.25 -2.24
N PHE A 159 10.30 1.41 -1.45
CA PHE A 159 10.57 0.02 -1.80
C PHE A 159 10.01 -0.90 -0.72
N VAL A 160 9.41 -2.00 -1.15
CA VAL A 160 8.97 -3.08 -0.26
C VAL A 160 9.37 -4.40 -0.90
N GLY A 161 10.13 -5.21 -0.19
CA GLY A 161 10.51 -6.56 -0.58
C GLY A 161 10.03 -7.58 0.44
N ARG A 162 9.34 -8.61 0.00
CA ARG A 162 8.82 -9.69 0.84
C ARG A 162 9.23 -11.04 0.29
N PHE A 163 9.72 -11.90 1.17
CA PHE A 163 9.94 -13.31 0.91
C PHE A 163 9.29 -14.13 2.01
N SER A 164 8.61 -15.23 1.66
CA SER A 164 8.18 -16.21 2.64
C SER A 164 8.29 -17.62 2.10
N HIS A 165 8.66 -18.54 2.97
CA HIS A 165 8.84 -19.97 2.70
C HIS A 165 7.92 -20.80 3.58
N ASN A 166 7.11 -21.65 2.95
CA ASN A 166 6.23 -22.58 3.64
C ASN A 166 7.00 -23.85 4.03
N LEU A 167 7.10 -24.09 5.31
CA LEU A 167 7.68 -25.29 5.91
C LEU A 167 6.58 -26.34 6.10
N GLY A 168 6.29 -27.11 5.06
CA GLY A 168 5.16 -28.03 5.05
C GLY A 168 3.81 -27.33 4.87
N ARG A 169 2.75 -27.85 5.49
CA ARG A 169 1.37 -27.37 5.28
C ARG A 169 0.98 -26.17 6.15
N LEU A 170 1.55 -26.06 7.35
CA LEU A 170 1.05 -25.19 8.39
C LEU A 170 2.09 -24.18 8.91
N ASN A 171 3.37 -24.40 8.62
CA ASN A 171 4.46 -23.57 9.14
C ASN A 171 5.01 -22.68 8.05
N ARG A 172 5.41 -21.47 8.41
CA ARG A 172 5.96 -20.49 7.49
C ARG A 172 7.03 -19.64 8.18
N ILE A 173 8.08 -19.34 7.46
CA ILE A 173 9.07 -18.33 7.82
C ILE A 173 9.14 -17.29 6.72
N GLY A 174 9.54 -16.06 7.05
CA GLY A 174 9.65 -15.02 6.05
C GLY A 174 10.46 -13.82 6.51
N GLY A 175 10.69 -12.92 5.56
CA GLY A 175 11.35 -11.65 5.78
C GLY A 175 10.72 -10.56 4.94
N LEU A 176 10.67 -9.35 5.49
CA LEU A 176 10.21 -8.15 4.85
C LEU A 176 11.29 -7.08 4.98
N VAL A 177 11.53 -6.36 3.90
CA VAL A 177 12.35 -5.14 3.92
C VAL A 177 11.51 -4.02 3.33
N THR A 178 11.46 -2.90 4.02
CA THR A 178 10.87 -1.66 3.52
C THR A 178 11.92 -0.57 3.51
N ALA A 179 11.94 0.24 2.47
CA ALA A 179 12.79 1.40 2.39
C ALA A 179 11.98 2.61 1.91
N ARG A 180 12.25 3.75 2.50
CA ARG A 180 11.75 5.06 2.10
C ARG A 180 12.95 5.98 1.91
N ASN A 181 13.02 6.63 0.77
CA ASN A 181 14.10 7.54 0.41
C ASN A 181 13.56 8.85 -0.15
N ASN A 182 14.06 9.97 0.35
CA ASN A 182 13.77 11.31 -0.17
C ASN A 182 14.92 12.28 0.13
N SER A 183 14.82 13.54 -0.28
CA SER A 183 15.85 14.55 -0.05
C SER A 183 16.11 14.89 1.42
N GLN A 184 15.22 14.53 2.34
CA GLN A 184 15.36 14.79 3.77
C GLN A 184 16.02 13.62 4.52
N GLY A 185 16.11 12.44 3.89
CA GLY A 185 16.73 11.27 4.48
C GLY A 185 16.22 9.96 3.95
N HIS A 186 16.71 8.89 4.55
CA HIS A 186 16.31 7.52 4.23
C HIS A 186 15.90 6.78 5.49
N ASN A 187 14.98 5.85 5.35
CA ASN A 187 14.57 4.94 6.41
C ASN A 187 14.48 3.53 5.85
N ILE A 188 15.07 2.56 6.54
CA ILE A 188 15.01 1.14 6.16
C ILE A 188 14.57 0.35 7.38
N VAL A 189 13.56 -0.48 7.20
CA VAL A 189 13.09 -1.44 8.22
C VAL A 189 13.22 -2.84 7.66
N SER A 190 13.85 -3.72 8.42
CA SER A 190 13.99 -5.14 8.10
C SER A 190 13.29 -5.97 9.15
N THR A 191 12.45 -6.88 8.74
CA THR A 191 11.63 -7.71 9.63
C THR A 191 11.79 -9.18 9.26
N LEU A 192 11.93 -10.03 10.26
CA LEU A 192 11.82 -11.49 10.14
C LEU A 192 10.58 -11.96 10.87
N ASP A 193 9.83 -12.86 10.29
CA ASP A 193 8.63 -13.43 10.88
C ASP A 193 8.55 -14.93 10.72
N GLY A 194 7.90 -15.58 11.67
CA GLY A 194 7.65 -17.00 11.67
C GLY A 194 6.27 -17.34 12.23
N PHE A 195 5.61 -18.27 11.59
CA PHE A 195 4.37 -18.87 12.04
C PHE A 195 4.55 -20.39 12.15
N PHE A 196 4.35 -20.93 13.34
CA PHE A 196 4.51 -22.36 13.62
C PHE A 196 3.28 -22.89 14.33
N ARG A 197 2.65 -23.87 13.74
CA ARG A 197 1.56 -24.63 14.38
C ARG A 197 2.15 -25.87 15.05
N LEU A 198 2.23 -25.82 16.38
CA LEU A 198 2.85 -26.86 17.19
C LEU A 198 1.87 -28.01 17.45
N SER A 199 0.56 -27.72 17.58
CA SER A 199 -0.52 -28.67 17.73
C SER A 199 -1.83 -28.09 17.20
N GLU A 200 -2.94 -28.84 17.33
CA GLU A 200 -4.27 -28.33 16.92
C GLU A 200 -4.68 -27.04 17.69
N SER A 201 -4.27 -26.95 18.96
CA SER A 201 -4.62 -25.85 19.86
C SER A 201 -3.47 -24.90 20.18
N HIS A 202 -2.24 -25.17 19.72
CA HIS A 202 -1.08 -24.33 20.01
C HIS A 202 -0.42 -23.80 18.74
N GLN A 203 -0.27 -22.49 18.68
CA GLN A 203 0.46 -21.80 17.63
C GLN A 203 1.49 -20.82 18.20
N LEU A 204 2.62 -20.71 17.55
CA LEU A 204 3.68 -19.77 17.87
C LEU A 204 3.85 -18.78 16.73
N ASN A 205 3.72 -17.49 17.05
CA ASN A 205 4.00 -16.40 16.14
C ASN A 205 5.19 -15.61 16.65
N MET A 206 6.17 -15.39 15.78
CA MET A 206 7.37 -14.62 16.10
C MET A 206 7.57 -13.52 15.07
N MET A 207 8.02 -12.36 15.53
CA MET A 207 8.43 -11.27 14.65
C MET A 207 9.53 -10.46 15.32
N VAL A 208 10.56 -10.12 14.55
CA VAL A 208 11.66 -9.23 14.92
C VAL A 208 11.83 -8.18 13.82
N SER A 209 11.84 -6.91 14.21
CA SER A 209 12.06 -5.75 13.34
C SER A 209 13.15 -4.86 13.87
#